data_11c7abab70daf578fb1ea1ccb0b1fac0
#
_entry.id   11c7abab70daf578fb1ea1ccb0b1fac0
#
_cell.length_a   1.000
_cell.length_b   1.000
_cell.length_c   1.000
_cell.angle_alpha   90.00
_cell.angle_beta   90.00
_cell.angle_gamma   90.00
#
_symmetry.space_group_name_H-M   'P 1'
#
loop_
_entity.id
_entity.type
_entity.pdbx_description
1 polymer ?
#
loop_
_entity_poly.entity_id
_entity_poly.type
_entity_poly.pdbx_seq_one_letter_code
_entity_poly.pdbx_strand_id
1 'polypeptide(L)'
;MDLKNWYDRVREQLSRLDFPALWAGFAPCPFALYTHDTAVLNGEMMPRPAEFYGNTSVCRQGEHLAIWDMEADPPADVAGLAASLVHEMFHSFQFRCGEQGWPDDLVLAATEPQPAFLALRAQEHRALAGGAPLSEVLALRQSRAALQPELLLEEARMETIEGTAEYVGRLALARLSPAACEGACARSAQRLLQWPDLRRGAYDSGPWLLRRAAEEGLPVPVHPGGEPIADQLARQLSLPEVRLQPELLAEAERRLERERSARRETLRALLETAERTEGDFAVCGYDPMQLRAQDGLLWSGSFLALRQADGTVRRLFGPCAVRLADDPHRATALFVPRM
;
A
#
# COMPACT_ATOMS: atom_id res chain seq x y z
N MET A 1 13.38 -22.70 -10.90
CA MET A 1 14.14 -21.46 -10.54
C MET A 1 15.21 -21.84 -9.52
N ASP A 2 16.46 -21.37 -9.66
CA ASP A 2 17.52 -21.58 -8.66
C ASP A 2 17.44 -20.48 -7.59
N LEU A 3 16.70 -20.76 -6.51
CA LEU A 3 16.49 -19.85 -5.39
C LEU A 3 17.79 -19.45 -4.70
N LYS A 4 18.73 -20.39 -4.56
CA LYS A 4 20.00 -20.14 -3.89
C LYS A 4 20.88 -19.17 -4.68
N ASN A 5 20.95 -19.35 -6.00
CA ASN A 5 21.67 -18.44 -6.87
C ASN A 5 21.06 -17.03 -6.86
N TRP A 6 19.71 -16.91 -6.88
CA TRP A 6 19.04 -15.63 -6.73
C TRP A 6 19.37 -14.96 -5.40
N TYR A 7 19.29 -15.72 -4.30
CA TYR A 7 19.61 -15.23 -2.96
C TYR A 7 21.04 -14.67 -2.88
N ASP A 8 22.03 -15.41 -3.37
CA ASP A 8 23.43 -14.99 -3.31
C ASP A 8 23.70 -13.75 -4.15
N ARG A 9 23.08 -13.64 -5.33
CA ARG A 9 23.16 -12.45 -6.20
C ARG A 9 22.50 -11.23 -5.56
N VAL A 10 21.33 -11.40 -4.95
CA VAL A 10 20.65 -10.31 -4.23
C VAL A 10 21.49 -9.86 -3.04
N ARG A 11 22.02 -10.78 -2.25
CA ARG A 11 22.90 -10.47 -1.12
C ARG A 11 24.12 -9.67 -1.57
N GLU A 12 24.71 -9.98 -2.73
CA GLU A 12 25.79 -9.20 -3.32
C GLU A 12 25.34 -7.77 -3.67
N GLN A 13 24.16 -7.58 -4.27
CA GLN A 13 23.64 -6.25 -4.55
C GLN A 13 23.42 -5.45 -3.26
N LEU A 14 22.78 -6.05 -2.27
CA LEU A 14 22.51 -5.38 -0.99
C LEU A 14 23.81 -4.98 -0.27
N SER A 15 24.90 -5.75 -0.40
CA SER A 15 26.20 -5.41 0.21
C SER A 15 26.87 -4.16 -0.37
N ARG A 16 26.40 -3.67 -1.52
CA ARG A 16 26.90 -2.43 -2.17
C ARG A 16 26.17 -1.18 -1.68
N LEU A 17 25.10 -1.32 -0.89
CA LEU A 17 24.27 -0.21 -0.43
C LEU A 17 24.78 0.33 0.92
N ASP A 18 24.85 1.64 1.01
CA ASP A 18 24.97 2.37 2.27
C ASP A 18 23.57 2.69 2.79
N PHE A 19 23.03 1.81 3.63
CA PHE A 19 21.66 1.92 4.14
C PHE A 19 21.41 3.23 4.92
N PRO A 20 22.31 3.69 5.82
CA PRO A 20 22.16 4.99 6.46
C PRO A 20 22.11 6.17 5.49
N ALA A 21 22.76 6.08 4.32
CA ALA A 21 22.67 7.11 3.27
C ALA A 21 21.37 7.05 2.46
N LEU A 22 20.62 5.94 2.49
CA LEU A 22 19.27 5.86 1.92
C LEU A 22 18.25 6.54 2.84
N TRP A 23 18.39 6.32 4.16
CA TRP A 23 17.55 6.95 5.18
C TRP A 23 18.27 6.95 6.53
N ALA A 24 18.22 8.06 7.24
CA ALA A 24 18.94 8.21 8.51
C ALA A 24 18.50 7.16 9.55
N GLY A 25 19.44 6.42 10.09
CA GLY A 25 19.21 5.34 11.06
C GLY A 25 18.71 4.03 10.45
N PHE A 26 18.48 3.96 9.15
CA PHE A 26 18.08 2.71 8.49
C PHE A 26 19.25 1.73 8.48
N ALA A 27 18.96 0.52 8.94
CA ALA A 27 19.86 -0.63 8.85
C ALA A 27 19.10 -1.83 8.26
N PRO A 28 19.76 -2.65 7.43
CA PRO A 28 19.13 -3.81 6.83
C PRO A 28 18.71 -4.84 7.90
N CYS A 29 17.75 -5.66 7.56
CA CYS A 29 17.39 -6.87 8.30
C CYS A 29 17.62 -8.09 7.40
N PRO A 30 17.58 -9.31 7.95
CA PRO A 30 17.63 -10.53 7.15
C PRO A 30 16.51 -10.55 6.11
N PHE A 31 16.73 -11.32 5.04
CA PHE A 31 15.69 -11.55 4.03
C PHE A 31 15.60 -13.02 3.65
N ALA A 32 14.45 -13.42 3.14
CA ALA A 32 14.24 -14.73 2.55
C ALA A 32 13.59 -14.63 1.17
N LEU A 33 14.02 -15.50 0.27
CA LEU A 33 13.34 -15.78 -1.00
C LEU A 33 12.65 -17.12 -0.87
N TYR A 34 11.42 -17.24 -1.36
CA TYR A 34 10.68 -18.47 -1.22
C TYR A 34 9.81 -18.79 -2.45
N THR A 35 9.38 -20.04 -2.56
CA THR A 35 8.40 -20.58 -3.49
C THR A 35 7.31 -21.30 -2.70
N HIS A 36 6.40 -21.99 -3.40
CA HIS A 36 5.35 -22.78 -2.75
C HIS A 36 5.87 -23.73 -1.67
N ASP A 37 7.00 -24.42 -1.90
CA ASP A 37 7.48 -25.49 -1.03
C ASP A 37 8.76 -25.17 -0.25
N THR A 38 9.59 -24.26 -0.76
CA THR A 38 10.95 -24.05 -0.26
C THR A 38 11.26 -22.58 -0.03
N ALA A 39 12.19 -22.31 0.89
CA ALA A 39 12.73 -21.00 1.16
C ALA A 39 14.27 -21.05 1.26
N VAL A 40 14.91 -19.90 0.99
CA VAL A 40 16.29 -19.62 1.33
C VAL A 40 16.32 -18.48 2.33
N LEU A 41 16.84 -18.74 3.52
CA LEU A 41 17.03 -17.75 4.57
C LEU A 41 18.46 -17.88 5.11
N ASN A 42 19.17 -16.77 5.29
CA ASN A 42 20.57 -16.74 5.72
C ASN A 42 21.51 -17.60 4.85
N GLY A 43 21.14 -17.81 3.59
CA GLY A 43 21.88 -18.63 2.64
C GLY A 43 21.63 -20.14 2.74
N GLU A 44 20.74 -20.58 3.60
CA GLU A 44 20.38 -21.99 3.77
C GLU A 44 19.02 -22.29 3.15
N MET A 45 18.92 -23.42 2.46
CA MET A 45 17.67 -23.96 1.93
C MET A 45 16.89 -24.65 3.04
N MET A 46 15.59 -24.40 3.10
CA MET A 46 14.69 -25.00 4.08
C MET A 46 13.29 -25.18 3.50
N PRO A 47 12.42 -26.04 4.10
CA PRO A 47 11.01 -26.02 3.78
C PRO A 47 10.40 -24.64 4.04
N ARG A 48 9.46 -24.20 3.20
CA ARG A 48 8.81 -22.90 3.38
C ARG A 48 8.13 -22.82 4.76
N PRO A 49 8.47 -21.83 5.60
CA PRO A 49 7.73 -21.57 6.83
C PRO A 49 6.28 -21.19 6.55
N ALA A 50 5.36 -21.63 7.40
CA ALA A 50 3.92 -21.40 7.22
C ALA A 50 3.53 -19.91 7.29
N GLU A 51 4.35 -19.11 7.97
CA GLU A 51 4.18 -17.65 8.08
C GLU A 51 4.63 -16.88 6.84
N PHE A 52 5.33 -17.51 5.88
CA PHE A 52 5.75 -16.86 4.64
C PHE A 52 4.58 -16.82 3.65
N TYR A 53 3.99 -15.62 3.52
CA TYR A 53 2.88 -15.37 2.64
C TYR A 53 2.98 -13.94 2.06
N GLY A 54 2.95 -13.82 0.74
CA GLY A 54 3.10 -12.56 0.02
C GLY A 54 4.51 -11.97 0.10
N ASN A 55 4.67 -10.77 -0.45
CA ASN A 55 5.88 -9.96 -0.36
C ASN A 55 5.66 -8.97 0.79
N THR A 56 6.44 -9.06 1.84
CA THR A 56 6.21 -8.25 3.05
C THR A 56 7.35 -8.39 4.06
N SER A 57 7.25 -7.62 5.14
CA SER A 57 8.03 -7.80 6.36
C SER A 57 7.29 -8.71 7.34
N VAL A 58 7.95 -9.74 7.85
CA VAL A 58 7.39 -10.65 8.87
C VAL A 58 8.27 -10.68 10.11
N CYS A 59 7.65 -10.94 11.27
CA CYS A 59 8.37 -11.18 12.51
C CYS A 59 8.45 -12.69 12.74
N ARG A 60 9.67 -13.24 12.73
CA ARG A 60 9.93 -14.66 12.97
C ARG A 60 10.90 -14.81 14.15
N GLN A 61 10.47 -15.51 15.20
CA GLN A 61 11.26 -15.72 16.41
C GLN A 61 11.77 -14.42 17.08
N GLY A 62 10.99 -13.33 16.97
CA GLY A 62 11.35 -12.03 17.52
C GLY A 62 12.25 -11.17 16.61
N GLU A 63 12.64 -11.67 15.46
CA GLU A 63 13.42 -10.93 14.46
C GLU A 63 12.54 -10.58 13.24
N HIS A 64 12.61 -9.33 12.80
CA HIS A 64 11.98 -8.89 11.56
C HIS A 64 12.83 -9.26 10.35
N LEU A 65 12.20 -9.78 9.31
CA LEU A 65 12.85 -10.10 8.05
C LEU A 65 11.95 -9.75 6.86
N ALA A 66 12.56 -9.39 5.73
CA ALA A 66 11.87 -9.18 4.47
C ALA A 66 11.71 -10.52 3.74
N ILE A 67 10.51 -10.79 3.19
CA ILE A 67 10.26 -12.01 2.42
C ILE A 67 9.75 -11.69 1.02
N TRP A 68 10.10 -12.53 0.04
CA TRP A 68 9.66 -12.38 -1.35
C TRP A 68 9.28 -13.71 -1.96
N ASP A 69 8.06 -13.75 -2.52
CA ASP A 69 7.54 -14.91 -3.24
C ASP A 69 8.02 -14.88 -4.70
N MET A 70 9.02 -15.71 -4.98
CA MET A 70 9.66 -15.79 -6.31
C MET A 70 8.79 -16.47 -7.37
N GLU A 71 7.71 -17.13 -6.96
CA GLU A 71 6.80 -17.85 -7.84
C GLU A 71 5.56 -17.03 -8.15
N ALA A 72 4.96 -16.40 -7.13
CA ALA A 72 3.80 -15.53 -7.32
C ALA A 72 4.18 -14.18 -7.95
N ASP A 73 5.38 -13.66 -7.65
CA ASP A 73 5.88 -12.39 -8.21
C ASP A 73 7.34 -12.54 -8.68
N PRO A 74 7.56 -13.19 -9.85
CA PRO A 74 8.90 -13.44 -10.37
C PRO A 74 9.57 -12.12 -10.78
N PRO A 75 10.76 -11.81 -10.20
CA PRO A 75 11.45 -10.57 -10.49
C PRO A 75 12.01 -10.53 -11.91
N ALA A 76 11.97 -9.34 -12.54
CA ALA A 76 12.54 -9.14 -13.87
C ALA A 76 14.08 -9.20 -13.85
N ASP A 77 14.70 -8.68 -12.79
CA ASP A 77 16.15 -8.67 -12.61
C ASP A 77 16.55 -8.60 -11.13
N VAL A 78 17.84 -8.78 -10.85
CA VAL A 78 18.37 -8.84 -9.49
C VAL A 78 18.38 -7.48 -8.80
N ALA A 79 18.62 -6.40 -9.55
CA ALA A 79 18.66 -5.05 -8.97
C ALA A 79 17.25 -4.59 -8.55
N GLY A 80 16.25 -4.90 -9.37
CA GLY A 80 14.84 -4.67 -9.05
C GLY A 80 14.41 -5.45 -7.80
N LEU A 81 14.73 -6.76 -7.74
CA LEU A 81 14.42 -7.56 -6.56
C LEU A 81 15.13 -7.04 -5.29
N ALA A 82 16.41 -6.66 -5.40
CA ALA A 82 17.13 -6.08 -4.27
C ALA A 82 16.47 -4.78 -3.78
N ALA A 83 16.03 -3.91 -4.69
CA ALA A 83 15.32 -2.68 -4.35
C ALA A 83 13.94 -2.95 -3.71
N SER A 84 13.20 -3.95 -4.19
CA SER A 84 11.94 -4.38 -3.59
C SER A 84 12.16 -4.95 -2.17
N LEU A 85 13.21 -5.72 -1.98
CA LEU A 85 13.57 -6.19 -0.64
C LEU A 85 14.01 -5.05 0.29
N VAL A 86 14.67 -4.01 -0.21
CA VAL A 86 14.96 -2.80 0.58
C VAL A 86 13.66 -2.11 1.01
N HIS A 87 12.64 -2.06 0.18
CA HIS A 87 11.29 -1.59 0.54
C HIS A 87 10.75 -2.41 1.72
N GLU A 88 10.75 -3.74 1.65
CA GLU A 88 10.25 -4.60 2.73
C GLU A 88 11.12 -4.53 4.01
N MET A 89 12.44 -4.37 3.85
CA MET A 89 13.34 -4.10 4.98
C MET A 89 13.03 -2.77 5.65
N PHE A 90 12.56 -1.77 4.88
CA PHE A 90 12.18 -0.48 5.43
C PHE A 90 10.92 -0.60 6.28
N HIS A 91 9.96 -1.43 5.94
CA HIS A 91 8.84 -1.75 6.83
C HIS A 91 9.31 -2.37 8.15
N SER A 92 10.30 -3.28 8.12
CA SER A 92 10.94 -3.80 9.34
C SER A 92 11.58 -2.68 10.18
N PHE A 93 12.16 -1.68 9.53
CA PHE A 93 12.72 -0.50 10.21
C PHE A 93 11.62 0.38 10.83
N GLN A 94 10.52 0.63 10.11
CA GLN A 94 9.36 1.36 10.65
C GLN A 94 8.81 0.69 11.91
N PHE A 95 8.63 -0.64 11.90
CA PHE A 95 8.23 -1.40 13.10
C PHE A 95 9.22 -1.23 14.26
N ARG A 96 10.52 -1.33 14.00
CA ARG A 96 11.55 -1.17 15.03
C ARG A 96 11.61 0.24 15.61
N CYS A 97 11.29 1.25 14.82
CA CYS A 97 11.19 2.65 15.26
C CYS A 97 9.91 2.95 16.03
N GLY A 98 9.00 1.98 16.16
CA GLY A 98 7.74 2.15 16.87
C GLY A 98 6.74 3.02 16.10
N GLU A 99 6.73 2.94 14.76
CA GLU A 99 5.76 3.66 13.93
C GLU A 99 4.32 3.32 14.36
N GLN A 100 3.51 4.35 14.57
CA GLN A 100 2.12 4.25 15.01
C GLN A 100 1.11 4.62 13.91
N GLY A 101 1.56 5.23 12.83
CA GLY A 101 0.73 5.75 11.74
C GLY A 101 0.34 4.69 10.70
N TRP A 102 0.12 3.43 11.11
CA TRP A 102 -0.33 2.39 10.19
C TRP A 102 -1.73 2.69 9.67
N PRO A 103 -1.98 2.57 8.36
CA PRO A 103 -3.29 2.83 7.78
C PRO A 103 -4.31 1.75 8.17
N ASP A 104 -5.56 2.15 8.26
CA ASP A 104 -6.69 1.25 8.39
C ASP A 104 -7.28 0.93 7.01
N ASP A 105 -6.90 -0.21 6.46
CA ASP A 105 -7.37 -0.67 5.14
C ASP A 105 -8.89 -0.93 5.11
N LEU A 106 -9.50 -1.31 6.23
CA LEU A 106 -10.94 -1.55 6.29
C LEU A 106 -11.70 -0.23 6.21
N VAL A 107 -11.22 0.81 6.88
CA VAL A 107 -11.77 2.18 6.75
C VAL A 107 -11.59 2.68 5.31
N LEU A 108 -10.40 2.51 4.72
CA LEU A 108 -10.16 2.90 3.32
C LEU A 108 -11.09 2.17 2.34
N ALA A 109 -11.33 0.87 2.54
CA ALA A 109 -12.17 0.08 1.66
C ALA A 109 -13.67 0.37 1.87
N ALA A 110 -14.10 0.59 3.13
CA ALA A 110 -15.49 0.79 3.49
C ALA A 110 -16.00 2.23 3.24
N THR A 111 -15.10 3.21 3.23
CA THR A 111 -15.46 4.62 3.04
C THR A 111 -15.56 4.96 1.56
N GLU A 112 -16.75 5.35 1.12
CA GLU A 112 -16.95 5.78 -0.26
C GLU A 112 -16.46 7.23 -0.45
N PRO A 113 -15.54 7.48 -1.40
CA PRO A 113 -15.06 8.82 -1.65
C PRO A 113 -16.12 9.67 -2.35
N GLN A 114 -16.21 10.96 -1.97
CA GLN A 114 -17.03 11.95 -2.68
C GLN A 114 -16.39 12.29 -4.05
N PRO A 115 -17.21 12.62 -5.07
CA PRO A 115 -16.69 13.03 -6.38
C PRO A 115 -15.65 14.16 -6.31
N ALA A 116 -15.92 15.20 -5.51
CA ALA A 116 -15.02 16.34 -5.34
C ALA A 116 -13.69 15.93 -4.67
N PHE A 117 -13.71 14.98 -3.73
CA PHE A 117 -12.51 14.44 -3.11
C PHE A 117 -11.60 13.76 -4.13
N LEU A 118 -12.16 12.88 -4.98
CA LEU A 118 -11.41 12.20 -6.03
C LEU A 118 -10.93 13.14 -7.14
N ALA A 119 -11.74 14.13 -7.50
CA ALA A 119 -11.37 15.13 -8.50
C ALA A 119 -10.17 15.99 -8.03
N LEU A 120 -10.18 16.45 -6.78
CA LEU A 120 -9.05 17.16 -6.17
C LEU A 120 -7.82 16.27 -6.09
N ARG A 121 -7.97 14.98 -5.78
CA ARG A 121 -6.85 14.04 -5.78
C ARG A 121 -6.26 13.85 -7.17
N ALA A 122 -7.10 13.72 -8.20
CA ALA A 122 -6.61 13.65 -9.57
C ALA A 122 -5.87 14.93 -9.97
N GLN A 123 -6.32 16.09 -9.52
CA GLN A 123 -5.66 17.38 -9.74
C GLN A 123 -4.32 17.44 -8.98
N GLU A 124 -4.27 17.00 -7.73
CA GLU A 124 -3.07 16.87 -6.90
C GLU A 124 -2.02 15.97 -7.57
N HIS A 125 -2.41 14.80 -8.06
CA HIS A 125 -1.50 13.88 -8.75
C HIS A 125 -0.97 14.47 -10.06
N ARG A 126 -1.79 15.16 -10.83
CA ARG A 126 -1.37 15.86 -12.06
C ARG A 126 -0.39 16.99 -11.76
N ALA A 127 -0.65 17.77 -10.71
CA ALA A 127 0.25 18.82 -10.25
C ALA A 127 1.61 18.23 -9.82
N LEU A 128 1.57 17.16 -9.04
CA LEU A 128 2.76 16.46 -8.58
C LEU A 128 3.60 15.88 -9.74
N ALA A 129 2.96 15.17 -10.67
CA ALA A 129 3.61 14.60 -11.86
C ALA A 129 4.12 15.69 -12.83
N GLY A 130 3.42 16.84 -12.88
CA GLY A 130 3.79 18.00 -13.69
C GLY A 130 4.90 18.87 -13.08
N GLY A 131 5.36 18.54 -11.86
CA GLY A 131 6.42 19.29 -11.20
C GLY A 131 5.98 20.63 -10.61
N ALA A 132 4.70 20.79 -10.28
CA ALA A 132 4.19 21.95 -9.57
C ALA A 132 4.89 22.14 -8.21
N PRO A 133 4.95 23.38 -7.67
CA PRO A 133 5.47 23.62 -6.33
C PRO A 133 4.72 22.79 -5.29
N LEU A 134 5.45 22.30 -4.30
CA LEU A 134 4.87 21.42 -3.26
C LEU A 134 3.76 22.14 -2.47
N SER A 135 3.86 23.48 -2.33
CA SER A 135 2.80 24.30 -1.72
C SER A 135 1.46 24.20 -2.45
N GLU A 136 1.45 24.13 -3.79
CA GLU A 136 0.23 23.95 -4.58
C GLU A 136 -0.34 22.53 -4.43
N VAL A 137 0.51 21.53 -4.48
CA VAL A 137 0.13 20.12 -4.28
C VAL A 137 -0.53 19.93 -2.91
N LEU A 138 0.09 20.46 -1.85
CA LEU A 138 -0.44 20.35 -0.49
C LEU A 138 -1.67 21.22 -0.22
N ALA A 139 -1.85 22.34 -0.94
CA ALA A 139 -3.07 23.13 -0.90
C ALA A 139 -4.29 22.36 -1.46
N LEU A 140 -4.10 21.59 -2.55
CA LEU A 140 -5.12 20.67 -3.07
C LEU A 140 -5.49 19.59 -2.05
N ARG A 141 -4.50 19.04 -1.35
CA ARG A 141 -4.70 18.07 -0.26
C ARG A 141 -5.48 18.68 0.90
N GLN A 142 -5.14 19.90 1.32
CA GLN A 142 -5.88 20.59 2.37
C GLN A 142 -7.36 20.80 1.99
N SER A 143 -7.64 21.07 0.72
CA SER A 143 -9.02 21.16 0.23
C SER A 143 -9.76 19.81 0.30
N ARG A 144 -9.05 18.70 0.14
CA ARG A 144 -9.60 17.34 0.34
C ARG A 144 -9.89 17.06 1.82
N ALA A 145 -9.02 17.50 2.72
CA ALA A 145 -9.22 17.37 4.17
C ALA A 145 -10.52 18.00 4.64
N ALA A 146 -10.93 19.14 4.05
CA ALA A 146 -12.19 19.81 4.37
C ALA A 146 -13.43 19.01 3.92
N LEU A 147 -13.29 18.08 2.97
CA LEU A 147 -14.41 17.26 2.45
C LEU A 147 -14.57 15.95 3.22
N GLN A 148 -13.49 15.20 3.39
CA GLN A 148 -13.49 13.89 4.02
C GLN A 148 -12.19 13.68 4.83
N PRO A 149 -12.09 14.27 6.03
CA PRO A 149 -10.86 14.26 6.83
C PRO A 149 -10.42 12.86 7.24
N GLU A 150 -11.36 11.96 7.59
CA GLU A 150 -11.06 10.58 8.01
C GLU A 150 -10.48 9.76 6.85
N LEU A 151 -11.08 9.84 5.67
CA LEU A 151 -10.58 9.16 4.49
C LEU A 151 -9.20 9.67 4.08
N LEU A 152 -9.00 11.00 4.14
CA LEU A 152 -7.69 11.59 3.85
C LEU A 152 -6.64 11.15 4.87
N LEU A 153 -6.98 11.04 6.14
CA LEU A 153 -6.05 10.59 7.17
C LEU A 153 -5.52 9.19 6.88
N GLU A 154 -6.40 8.24 6.55
CA GLU A 154 -5.98 6.87 6.24
C GLU A 154 -5.16 6.80 4.93
N GLU A 155 -5.53 7.59 3.93
CA GLU A 155 -4.73 7.73 2.70
C GLU A 155 -3.34 8.33 3.00
N ALA A 156 -3.26 9.37 3.84
CA ALA A 156 -2.01 10.01 4.20
C ALA A 156 -1.11 9.10 5.07
N ARG A 157 -1.71 8.26 5.92
CA ARG A 157 -1.01 7.19 6.64
C ARG A 157 -0.45 6.15 5.67
N MET A 158 -1.27 5.69 4.73
CA MET A 158 -0.82 4.76 3.67
C MET A 158 0.36 5.34 2.89
N GLU A 159 0.26 6.60 2.47
CA GLU A 159 1.32 7.30 1.76
C GLU A 159 2.60 7.44 2.62
N THR A 160 2.44 7.63 3.92
CA THR A 160 3.57 7.69 4.85
C THR A 160 4.27 6.33 4.96
N ILE A 161 3.52 5.26 5.18
CA ILE A 161 4.08 3.92 5.34
C ILE A 161 4.66 3.39 4.02
N GLU A 162 3.83 3.27 3.01
CA GLU A 162 4.20 2.67 1.72
C GLU A 162 5.04 3.62 0.87
N GLY A 163 4.70 4.90 0.88
CA GLY A 163 5.41 5.89 0.08
C GLY A 163 6.84 6.13 0.54
N THR A 164 7.13 6.11 1.85
CA THR A 164 8.51 6.20 2.35
C THR A 164 9.30 4.93 2.04
N ALA A 165 8.71 3.74 2.20
CA ALA A 165 9.34 2.48 1.86
C ALA A 165 9.67 2.41 0.35
N GLU A 166 8.73 2.81 -0.51
CA GLU A 166 8.93 2.89 -1.95
C GLU A 166 9.99 3.94 -2.32
N TYR A 167 10.02 5.10 -1.65
CA TYR A 167 11.05 6.10 -1.87
C TYR A 167 12.45 5.55 -1.58
N VAL A 168 12.62 4.87 -0.44
CA VAL A 168 13.89 4.25 -0.05
C VAL A 168 14.27 3.11 -1.01
N GLY A 169 13.31 2.30 -1.44
CA GLY A 169 13.51 1.29 -2.48
C GLY A 169 13.99 1.91 -3.81
N ARG A 170 13.42 3.05 -4.23
CA ARG A 170 13.86 3.78 -5.44
C ARG A 170 15.26 4.38 -5.29
N LEU A 171 15.61 4.89 -4.11
CA LEU A 171 16.98 5.34 -3.84
C LEU A 171 17.98 4.18 -3.95
N ALA A 172 17.64 3.00 -3.42
CA ALA A 172 18.44 1.79 -3.58
C ALA A 172 18.55 1.40 -5.06
N LEU A 173 17.45 1.38 -5.81
CA LEU A 173 17.45 1.07 -7.25
C LEU A 173 18.32 2.06 -8.04
N ALA A 174 18.29 3.34 -7.70
CA ALA A 174 19.14 4.36 -8.33
C ALA A 174 20.64 4.08 -8.12
N ARG A 175 21.03 3.49 -7.00
CA ARG A 175 22.42 3.08 -6.72
C ARG A 175 22.81 1.79 -7.44
N LEU A 176 21.88 0.85 -7.57
CA LEU A 176 22.12 -0.48 -8.17
C LEU A 176 21.98 -0.47 -9.70
N SER A 177 21.00 0.26 -10.21
CA SER A 177 20.70 0.36 -11.65
C SER A 177 20.02 1.69 -11.98
N PRO A 178 20.78 2.77 -12.27
CA PRO A 178 20.22 4.08 -12.59
C PRO A 178 19.17 4.06 -13.71
N ALA A 179 19.43 3.34 -14.78
CA ALA A 179 18.51 3.22 -15.93
C ALA A 179 17.18 2.53 -15.53
N ALA A 180 17.23 1.50 -14.67
CA ALA A 180 16.02 0.84 -14.17
C ALA A 180 15.21 1.81 -13.26
N CYS A 181 15.89 2.62 -12.45
CA CYS A 181 15.27 3.64 -11.62
C CYS A 181 14.58 4.73 -12.46
N GLU A 182 15.23 5.23 -13.51
CA GLU A 182 14.62 6.19 -14.44
C GLU A 182 13.34 5.61 -15.07
N GLY A 183 13.40 4.36 -15.54
CA GLY A 183 12.23 3.66 -16.08
C GLY A 183 11.11 3.50 -15.05
N ALA A 184 11.43 3.18 -13.79
CA ALA A 184 10.46 3.07 -12.70
C ALA A 184 9.82 4.42 -12.38
N CYS A 185 10.60 5.50 -12.31
CA CYS A 185 10.10 6.86 -12.11
C CYS A 185 9.19 7.31 -13.25
N ALA A 186 9.55 7.04 -14.51
CA ALA A 186 8.72 7.38 -15.66
C ALA A 186 7.35 6.65 -15.61
N ARG A 187 7.35 5.34 -15.30
CA ARG A 187 6.10 4.58 -15.12
C ARG A 187 5.26 5.11 -13.96
N SER A 188 5.89 5.47 -12.85
CA SER A 188 5.22 6.08 -11.69
C SER A 188 4.56 7.41 -12.04
N ALA A 189 5.25 8.31 -12.75
CA ALA A 189 4.69 9.56 -13.24
C ALA A 189 3.45 9.32 -14.15
N GLN A 190 3.54 8.32 -15.04
CA GLN A 190 2.41 7.95 -15.90
C GLN A 190 1.21 7.43 -15.10
N ARG A 191 1.43 6.65 -14.01
CA ARG A 191 0.34 6.18 -13.14
C ARG A 191 -0.31 7.32 -12.37
N LEU A 192 0.44 8.33 -11.92
CA LEU A 192 -0.12 9.54 -11.31
C LEU A 192 -1.05 10.33 -12.24
N LEU A 193 -0.83 10.26 -13.56
CA LEU A 193 -1.70 10.89 -14.55
C LEU A 193 -2.98 10.08 -14.82
N GLN A 194 -3.03 8.82 -14.39
CA GLN A 194 -4.23 8.01 -14.47
C GLN A 194 -5.22 8.41 -13.37
N TRP A 195 -6.44 7.84 -13.44
CA TRP A 195 -7.42 8.06 -12.39
C TRP A 195 -6.96 7.42 -11.08
N PRO A 196 -6.98 8.16 -9.97
CA PRO A 196 -6.38 7.70 -8.73
C PRO A 196 -7.11 6.50 -8.10
N ASP A 197 -6.35 5.48 -7.75
CA ASP A 197 -6.73 4.42 -6.81
C ASP A 197 -6.26 4.82 -5.41
N LEU A 198 -7.13 4.78 -4.41
CA LEU A 198 -6.83 5.31 -3.08
C LEU A 198 -5.64 4.60 -2.42
N ARG A 199 -5.55 3.29 -2.54
CA ARG A 199 -4.45 2.54 -1.94
C ARG A 199 -3.19 2.56 -2.81
N ARG A 200 -3.32 2.13 -4.06
CA ARG A 200 -2.15 2.00 -4.96
C ARG A 200 -1.48 3.33 -5.26
N GLY A 201 -2.27 4.41 -5.25
CA GLY A 201 -1.74 5.75 -5.48
C GLY A 201 -0.67 6.17 -4.50
N ALA A 202 -0.69 5.68 -3.26
CA ALA A 202 0.29 5.97 -2.22
C ALA A 202 1.72 5.55 -2.58
N TYR A 203 1.86 4.42 -3.30
CA TYR A 203 3.16 3.94 -3.82
C TYR A 203 3.76 4.84 -4.89
N ASP A 204 2.94 5.67 -5.51
CA ASP A 204 3.40 6.64 -6.49
C ASP A 204 3.50 8.05 -5.90
N SER A 205 2.47 8.54 -5.20
CA SER A 205 2.44 9.90 -4.68
C SER A 205 3.48 10.14 -3.58
N GLY A 206 3.66 9.21 -2.64
CA GLY A 206 4.60 9.34 -1.54
C GLY A 206 6.05 9.58 -1.99
N PRO A 207 6.62 8.73 -2.86
CA PRO A 207 7.97 8.98 -3.39
C PRO A 207 8.12 10.30 -4.14
N TRP A 208 7.07 10.74 -4.86
CA TRP A 208 7.12 12.02 -5.56
C TRP A 208 7.04 13.21 -4.61
N LEU A 209 6.23 13.14 -3.52
CA LEU A 209 6.21 14.14 -2.47
C LEU A 209 7.59 14.30 -1.81
N LEU A 210 8.22 13.18 -1.43
CA LEU A 210 9.54 13.19 -0.80
C LEU A 210 10.63 13.71 -1.74
N ARG A 211 10.57 13.30 -3.01
CA ARG A 211 11.46 13.80 -4.04
C ARG A 211 11.32 15.31 -4.23
N ARG A 212 10.07 15.82 -4.35
CA ARG A 212 9.80 17.26 -4.47
C ARG A 212 10.27 18.04 -3.24
N ALA A 213 10.03 17.49 -2.04
CA ALA A 213 10.54 18.10 -0.81
C ALA A 213 12.07 18.24 -0.85
N ALA A 214 12.79 17.20 -1.27
CA ALA A 214 14.24 17.24 -1.41
C ALA A 214 14.71 18.24 -2.49
N GLU A 215 14.03 18.30 -3.65
CA GLU A 215 14.31 19.24 -4.74
C GLU A 215 14.08 20.71 -4.31
N GLU A 216 13.10 20.97 -3.46
CA GLU A 216 12.78 22.28 -2.90
C GLU A 216 13.59 22.61 -1.63
N GLY A 217 14.48 21.72 -1.19
CA GLY A 217 15.34 21.92 -0.02
C GLY A 217 14.60 21.86 1.33
N LEU A 218 13.42 21.25 1.35
CA LEU A 218 12.66 21.04 2.59
C LEU A 218 13.24 19.85 3.36
N PRO A 219 13.34 19.95 4.70
CA PRO A 219 13.74 18.81 5.50
C PRO A 219 12.73 17.68 5.39
N VAL A 220 13.23 16.52 4.94
CA VAL A 220 12.43 15.29 4.90
C VAL A 220 12.34 14.74 6.33
N PRO A 221 11.15 14.37 6.81
CA PRO A 221 10.99 13.79 8.14
C PRO A 221 11.81 12.52 8.32
N VAL A 222 12.61 12.44 9.39
CA VAL A 222 13.50 11.29 9.64
C VAL A 222 12.76 10.13 10.29
N HIS A 223 11.78 10.45 11.14
CA HIS A 223 10.91 9.49 11.82
C HIS A 223 9.49 10.02 11.78
N PRO A 224 8.56 9.36 11.10
CA PRO A 224 7.18 9.82 10.97
C PRO A 224 6.45 9.93 12.32
N GLY A 225 6.73 9.04 13.26
CA GLY A 225 6.15 9.10 14.62
C GLY A 225 4.62 9.08 14.66
N GLY A 226 3.97 8.51 13.63
CA GLY A 226 2.52 8.44 13.48
C GLY A 226 1.89 9.65 12.78
N GLU A 227 2.62 10.75 12.57
CA GLU A 227 2.11 11.90 11.84
C GLU A 227 2.40 11.76 10.33
N PRO A 228 1.40 11.95 9.45
CA PRO A 228 1.61 11.87 8.00
C PRO A 228 2.69 12.82 7.48
N ILE A 229 3.55 12.33 6.57
CA ILE A 229 4.64 13.15 5.98
C ILE A 229 4.13 14.39 5.27
N ALA A 230 2.98 14.30 4.61
CA ALA A 230 2.38 15.43 3.91
C ALA A 230 2.00 16.56 4.89
N ASP A 231 1.50 16.23 6.09
CA ASP A 231 1.14 17.22 7.11
C ASP A 231 2.38 17.90 7.68
N GLN A 232 3.46 17.13 7.89
CA GLN A 232 4.74 17.67 8.33
C GLN A 232 5.34 18.62 7.30
N LEU A 233 5.24 18.32 6.00
CA LEU A 233 5.68 19.19 4.92
C LEU A 233 4.77 20.43 4.78
N ALA A 234 3.46 20.28 4.91
CA ALA A 234 2.50 21.39 4.81
C ALA A 234 2.75 22.49 5.84
N ARG A 235 3.16 22.12 7.08
CA ARG A 235 3.49 23.11 8.11
C ARG A 235 4.70 23.99 7.82
N GLN A 236 5.53 23.59 6.88
CA GLN A 236 6.73 24.34 6.48
C GLN A 236 6.46 25.33 5.33
N LEU A 237 5.22 25.33 4.79
CA LEU A 237 4.88 26.06 3.58
C LEU A 237 3.68 26.99 3.80
N SER A 238 3.66 28.10 3.04
CA SER A 238 2.45 28.88 2.88
C SER A 238 1.64 28.30 1.74
N LEU A 239 0.46 27.79 2.04
CA LEU A 239 -0.38 27.13 1.05
C LEU A 239 -1.28 28.15 0.33
N PRO A 240 -1.25 28.21 -1.03
CA PRO A 240 -2.10 29.11 -1.80
C PRO A 240 -3.56 28.63 -1.79
N GLU A 241 -4.47 29.52 -2.13
CA GLU A 241 -5.85 29.15 -2.47
C GLU A 241 -5.86 28.37 -3.81
N VAL A 242 -6.54 27.24 -3.83
CA VAL A 242 -6.70 26.40 -5.03
C VAL A 242 -8.17 26.22 -5.37
N ARG A 243 -8.43 25.98 -6.65
CA ARG A 243 -9.78 25.74 -7.14
C ARG A 243 -9.88 24.38 -7.80
N LEU A 244 -10.96 23.67 -7.49
CA LEU A 244 -11.30 22.42 -8.17
C LEU A 244 -11.63 22.68 -9.64
N GLN A 245 -11.01 21.89 -10.52
CA GLN A 245 -11.28 21.93 -11.97
C GLN A 245 -12.63 21.25 -12.26
N PRO A 246 -13.62 21.96 -12.87
CA PRO A 246 -14.96 21.40 -13.10
C PRO A 246 -14.96 20.15 -13.98
N GLU A 247 -14.03 20.05 -14.91
CA GLU A 247 -13.92 18.92 -15.83
C GLU A 247 -13.53 17.64 -15.06
N LEU A 248 -12.66 17.76 -14.05
CA LEU A 248 -12.28 16.64 -13.17
C LEU A 248 -13.43 16.22 -12.28
N LEU A 249 -14.23 17.16 -11.78
CA LEU A 249 -15.42 16.84 -11.01
C LEU A 249 -16.43 16.03 -11.83
N ALA A 250 -16.75 16.49 -13.04
CA ALA A 250 -17.65 15.78 -13.94
C ALA A 250 -17.11 14.38 -14.35
N GLU A 251 -15.79 14.25 -14.46
CA GLU A 251 -15.17 12.93 -14.71
C GLU A 251 -15.27 12.02 -13.49
N ALA A 252 -15.04 12.55 -12.28
CA ALA A 252 -15.16 11.82 -11.02
C ALA A 252 -16.56 11.23 -10.84
N GLU A 253 -17.59 12.03 -11.05
CA GLU A 253 -19.01 11.63 -10.98
C GLU A 253 -19.30 10.45 -11.92
N ARG A 254 -18.91 10.58 -13.20
CA ARG A 254 -19.11 9.51 -14.18
C ARG A 254 -18.36 8.21 -13.86
N ARG A 255 -17.14 8.32 -13.30
CA ARG A 255 -16.34 7.16 -12.94
C ARG A 255 -16.88 6.45 -11.73
N LEU A 256 -17.21 7.19 -10.67
CA LEU A 256 -17.80 6.62 -9.48
C LEU A 256 -19.09 5.87 -9.79
N GLU A 257 -19.95 6.43 -10.62
CA GLU A 257 -21.20 5.74 -10.99
C GLU A 257 -20.93 4.42 -11.75
N ARG A 258 -19.98 4.44 -12.69
CA ARG A 258 -19.56 3.20 -13.38
C ARG A 258 -18.97 2.17 -12.44
N GLU A 259 -18.11 2.59 -11.52
CA GLU A 259 -17.49 1.69 -10.54
C GLU A 259 -18.53 1.12 -9.56
N ARG A 260 -19.46 1.95 -9.07
CA ARG A 260 -20.59 1.50 -8.24
C ARG A 260 -21.41 0.44 -8.96
N SER A 261 -21.77 0.70 -10.21
CA SER A 261 -22.55 -0.24 -11.02
C SER A 261 -21.81 -1.58 -11.20
N ALA A 262 -20.51 -1.54 -11.53
CA ALA A 262 -19.69 -2.74 -11.68
C ALA A 262 -19.52 -3.52 -10.35
N ARG A 263 -19.33 -2.81 -9.23
CA ARG A 263 -19.26 -3.43 -7.89
C ARG A 263 -20.57 -4.10 -7.51
N ARG A 264 -21.73 -3.44 -7.74
CA ARG A 264 -23.06 -4.02 -7.49
C ARG A 264 -23.29 -5.27 -8.32
N GLU A 265 -22.88 -5.28 -9.58
CA GLU A 265 -23.00 -6.45 -10.44
C GLU A 265 -22.16 -7.62 -9.93
N THR A 266 -20.90 -7.37 -9.55
CA THR A 266 -19.99 -8.36 -8.95
C THR A 266 -20.58 -8.94 -7.66
N LEU A 267 -21.06 -8.08 -6.76
CA LEU A 267 -21.69 -8.50 -5.50
C LEU A 267 -22.96 -9.31 -5.73
N ARG A 268 -23.82 -8.87 -6.66
CA ARG A 268 -25.03 -9.61 -7.00
C ARG A 268 -24.70 -11.02 -7.47
N ALA A 269 -23.78 -11.18 -8.42
CA ALA A 269 -23.36 -12.48 -8.91
C ALA A 269 -22.78 -13.38 -7.79
N LEU A 270 -22.00 -12.81 -6.87
CA LEU A 270 -21.50 -13.56 -5.71
C LEU A 270 -22.64 -14.01 -4.79
N LEU A 271 -23.56 -13.10 -4.44
CA LEU A 271 -24.65 -13.38 -3.50
C LEU A 271 -25.67 -14.38 -4.05
N GLU A 272 -25.90 -14.44 -5.37
CA GLU A 272 -26.80 -15.40 -6.01
C GLU A 272 -26.37 -16.85 -5.79
N THR A 273 -25.07 -17.09 -5.64
CA THR A 273 -24.50 -18.44 -5.45
C THR A 273 -24.05 -18.72 -4.02
N ALA A 274 -24.03 -17.68 -3.16
CA ALA A 274 -23.47 -17.79 -1.83
C ALA A 274 -24.41 -18.38 -0.80
N GLU A 275 -23.86 -19.19 0.09
CA GLU A 275 -24.50 -19.56 1.35
C GLU A 275 -24.25 -18.45 2.39
N ARG A 276 -25.32 -18.04 3.06
CA ARG A 276 -25.29 -17.03 4.11
C ARG A 276 -25.21 -17.69 5.48
N THR A 277 -24.26 -17.22 6.30
CA THR A 277 -24.13 -17.59 7.72
C THR A 277 -24.20 -16.33 8.56
N GLU A 278 -25.18 -16.24 9.46
CA GLU A 278 -25.26 -15.16 10.46
C GLU A 278 -24.25 -15.39 11.59
N GLY A 279 -23.75 -14.31 12.16
CA GLY A 279 -22.83 -14.37 13.29
C GLY A 279 -22.20 -13.02 13.60
N ASP A 280 -21.44 -12.99 14.67
CA ASP A 280 -20.61 -11.85 15.04
C ASP A 280 -19.16 -12.22 14.72
N PHE A 281 -18.61 -11.55 13.72
CA PHE A 281 -17.28 -11.82 13.20
C PHE A 281 -16.40 -10.58 13.34
N ALA A 282 -15.13 -10.74 13.78
CA ALA A 282 -14.13 -9.71 13.61
C ALA A 282 -13.31 -10.00 12.35
N VAL A 283 -13.18 -9.03 11.45
CA VAL A 283 -12.30 -9.12 10.28
C VAL A 283 -10.87 -8.97 10.78
N CYS A 284 -10.03 -10.01 10.66
CA CYS A 284 -8.70 -10.04 11.25
C CYS A 284 -7.59 -10.42 10.26
N GLY A 285 -7.93 -10.60 8.98
CA GLY A 285 -6.95 -10.82 7.93
C GLY A 285 -7.59 -10.73 6.55
N TYR A 286 -6.87 -10.15 5.62
CA TYR A 286 -7.33 -9.91 4.24
C TYR A 286 -6.15 -9.58 3.33
N ASP A 287 -6.38 -9.68 2.03
CA ASP A 287 -5.49 -9.08 1.03
C ASP A 287 -6.01 -7.66 0.73
N PRO A 288 -5.31 -6.62 1.18
CA PRO A 288 -5.79 -5.26 1.04
C PRO A 288 -5.89 -4.80 -0.42
N MET A 289 -5.14 -5.43 -1.34
CA MET A 289 -5.20 -5.14 -2.77
C MET A 289 -6.47 -5.68 -3.44
N GLN A 290 -7.11 -6.70 -2.85
CA GLN A 290 -8.32 -7.35 -3.36
C GLN A 290 -9.58 -7.01 -2.55
N LEU A 291 -9.45 -6.15 -1.54
CA LEU A 291 -10.55 -5.75 -0.68
C LEU A 291 -11.40 -4.67 -1.34
N ARG A 292 -12.71 -4.83 -1.33
CA ARG A 292 -13.67 -3.86 -1.88
C ARG A 292 -14.91 -3.80 -1.01
N ALA A 293 -15.56 -2.66 -0.97
CA ALA A 293 -16.85 -2.52 -0.29
C ALA A 293 -17.88 -1.80 -1.17
N GLN A 294 -19.15 -2.15 -0.96
CA GLN A 294 -20.31 -1.51 -1.58
C GLN A 294 -21.58 -1.85 -0.80
N ASP A 295 -22.42 -0.86 -0.54
CA ASP A 295 -23.74 -1.01 0.08
C ASP A 295 -23.71 -1.81 1.42
N GLY A 296 -22.69 -1.56 2.26
CA GLY A 296 -22.48 -2.23 3.55
C GLY A 296 -21.98 -3.68 3.44
N LEU A 297 -21.56 -4.12 2.27
CA LEU A 297 -20.90 -5.40 2.04
C LEU A 297 -19.41 -5.15 1.74
N LEU A 298 -18.56 -5.90 2.43
CA LEU A 298 -17.13 -6.00 2.15
C LEU A 298 -16.85 -7.35 1.50
N TRP A 299 -16.10 -7.39 0.41
CA TRP A 299 -15.71 -8.64 -0.24
C TRP A 299 -14.24 -8.66 -0.63
N SER A 300 -13.71 -9.87 -0.74
CA SER A 300 -12.38 -10.15 -1.25
C SER A 300 -12.46 -11.19 -2.37
N GLY A 301 -11.64 -11.02 -3.39
CA GLY A 301 -11.45 -12.03 -4.44
C GLY A 301 -10.41 -13.09 -4.07
N SER A 302 -9.55 -12.84 -3.06
CA SER A 302 -8.45 -13.70 -2.67
C SER A 302 -8.68 -14.43 -1.35
N PHE A 303 -8.72 -13.70 -0.22
CA PHE A 303 -9.02 -14.30 1.07
C PHE A 303 -9.57 -13.29 2.08
N LEU A 304 -10.31 -13.82 3.08
CA LEU A 304 -10.66 -13.14 4.33
C LEU A 304 -10.39 -14.08 5.50
N ALA A 305 -9.90 -13.52 6.59
CA ALA A 305 -9.83 -14.21 7.88
C ALA A 305 -10.79 -13.54 8.87
N LEU A 306 -11.67 -14.33 9.44
CA LEU A 306 -12.71 -13.90 10.36
C LEU A 306 -12.54 -14.61 11.70
N ARG A 307 -12.44 -13.82 12.77
CA ARG A 307 -12.43 -14.34 14.14
C ARG A 307 -13.87 -14.39 14.64
N GLN A 308 -14.30 -15.55 15.12
CA GLN A 308 -15.59 -15.78 15.72
C GLN A 308 -15.58 -15.39 17.20
N ALA A 309 -16.77 -15.33 17.82
CA ALA A 309 -16.94 -14.99 19.24
C ALA A 309 -16.21 -15.95 20.19
N ASP A 310 -16.02 -17.22 19.81
CA ASP A 310 -15.28 -18.24 20.57
C ASP A 310 -13.75 -18.14 20.39
N GLY A 311 -13.26 -17.13 19.65
CA GLY A 311 -11.85 -16.91 19.36
C GLY A 311 -11.31 -17.71 18.15
N THR A 312 -12.09 -18.62 17.59
CA THR A 312 -11.71 -19.40 16.41
C THR A 312 -11.52 -18.49 15.20
N VAL A 313 -10.43 -18.67 14.45
CA VAL A 313 -10.17 -17.94 13.20
C VAL A 313 -10.49 -18.83 12.01
N ARG A 314 -11.50 -18.43 11.24
CA ARG A 314 -11.86 -19.05 9.96
C ARG A 314 -11.16 -18.31 8.83
N ARG A 315 -10.32 -18.99 8.07
CA ARG A 315 -9.70 -18.47 6.84
C ARG A 315 -10.48 -18.96 5.63
N LEU A 316 -10.88 -18.01 4.79
CA LEU A 316 -11.65 -18.24 3.57
C LEU A 316 -10.78 -17.85 2.39
N PHE A 317 -10.51 -18.78 1.51
CA PHE A 317 -9.77 -18.55 0.28
C PHE A 317 -10.71 -18.51 -0.91
N GLY A 318 -10.48 -17.59 -1.84
CA GLY A 318 -11.35 -17.34 -2.97
C GLY A 318 -12.39 -16.26 -2.70
N PRO A 319 -13.34 -16.08 -3.63
CA PRO A 319 -14.36 -15.03 -3.52
C PRO A 319 -15.25 -15.26 -2.30
N CYS A 320 -15.34 -14.24 -1.44
CA CYS A 320 -16.27 -14.24 -0.30
C CYS A 320 -16.64 -12.81 0.07
N ALA A 321 -17.76 -12.63 0.77
CA ALA A 321 -18.20 -11.33 1.25
C ALA A 321 -18.70 -11.41 2.69
N VAL A 322 -18.68 -10.27 3.38
CA VAL A 322 -19.27 -10.11 4.70
C VAL A 322 -20.19 -8.89 4.74
N ARG A 323 -21.26 -8.92 5.54
CA ARG A 323 -22.06 -7.76 5.88
C ARG A 323 -21.38 -7.02 7.03
N LEU A 324 -20.92 -5.82 6.78
CA LEU A 324 -20.32 -4.99 7.81
C LEU A 324 -21.37 -4.55 8.85
N ALA A 325 -20.93 -4.39 10.09
CA ALA A 325 -21.59 -3.61 11.11
C ALA A 325 -21.26 -2.11 10.92
N ASP A 326 -21.63 -1.26 11.87
CA ASP A 326 -21.24 0.16 11.90
C ASP A 326 -19.72 0.31 12.02
N ASP A 327 -19.07 -0.57 12.77
CA ASP A 327 -17.61 -0.71 12.81
C ASP A 327 -17.12 -1.57 11.63
N PRO A 328 -16.28 -1.07 10.73
CA PRO A 328 -15.79 -1.82 9.57
C PRO A 328 -14.92 -3.04 9.92
N HIS A 329 -14.45 -3.14 11.18
CA HIS A 329 -13.76 -4.33 11.67
C HIS A 329 -14.71 -5.46 12.11
N ARG A 330 -16.03 -5.21 12.12
CA ARG A 330 -17.05 -6.16 12.56
C ARG A 330 -17.98 -6.49 11.41
N ALA A 331 -18.43 -7.76 11.38
CA ALA A 331 -19.40 -8.23 10.41
C ALA A 331 -20.50 -9.05 11.08
N THR A 332 -21.72 -8.93 10.56
CA THR A 332 -22.94 -9.57 11.08
C THR A 332 -23.36 -10.78 10.26
N ALA A 333 -22.83 -10.94 9.06
CA ALA A 333 -23.09 -12.11 8.21
C ALA A 333 -21.92 -12.38 7.28
N LEU A 334 -21.73 -13.65 6.93
CA LEU A 334 -20.76 -14.16 5.97
C LEU A 334 -21.47 -14.78 4.77
N PHE A 335 -20.94 -14.55 3.57
CA PHE A 335 -21.41 -15.09 2.30
C PHE A 335 -20.26 -15.80 1.59
N VAL A 336 -20.40 -17.11 1.37
CA VAL A 336 -19.40 -17.95 0.68
C VAL A 336 -20.09 -18.65 -0.48
N PRO A 337 -19.60 -18.54 -1.74
CA PRO A 337 -20.15 -19.27 -2.87
C PRO A 337 -20.18 -20.77 -2.61
N ARG A 338 -21.26 -21.44 -3.01
CA ARG A 338 -21.34 -22.90 -3.00
C ARG A 338 -20.35 -23.44 -4.03
N MET A 339 -19.50 -24.36 -3.61
CA MET A 339 -18.58 -25.07 -4.50
C MET A 339 -19.34 -26.06 -5.38
#